data_de47ec60bf66d6146229a0eaf43770aa
#
_entry.id   de47ec60bf66d6146229a0eaf43770aa
#
_cell.length_a   1.000
_cell.length_b   1.000
_cell.length_c   1.000
_cell.angle_alpha   90.00
_cell.angle_beta   90.00
_cell.angle_gamma   90.00
#
_symmetry.space_group_name_H-M   'P 1'
#
loop_
_entity.id
_entity.type
_entity.pdbx_description
1 polymer ?
#
loop_
_entity_poly.entity_id
_entity_poly.type
_entity_poly.pdbx_seq_one_letter_code
_entity_poly.pdbx_strand_id
1 'polypeptide(L)'
;FGTKKYKVILLNRLLLFILSINSIRIFLFPFIIKRGKGSLIRRRARVDIFPWHKCIIGKHATVEDFALIANGVGDLFIGDNVRVGIGSVVLGPVTIKSGSGLGQHVFISGFNHEYTDGTQNSKYQGLIRKPTVIDEDTHIGANAVITAGVHVGKRCQIGAGSVVTKDIPDYSIAVGNPARVIKQYDFEQKEWIKVK
;
A
#
# COMPACT_ATOMS: atom_id res chain seq x y z
N PHE A 1 -30.46 17.26 15.36
CA PHE A 1 -29.51 16.19 14.96
C PHE A 1 -28.67 16.54 13.69
N GLY A 2 -29.06 17.56 12.88
CA GLY A 2 -28.39 17.91 11.61
C GLY A 2 -27.08 18.71 11.74
N THR A 3 -26.94 19.58 12.73
CA THR A 3 -25.86 20.58 12.80
C THR A 3 -24.48 20.01 13.11
N LYS A 4 -24.36 18.92 13.88
CA LYS A 4 -23.07 18.25 14.17
C LYS A 4 -22.50 17.57 12.92
N LYS A 5 -23.35 16.93 12.12
CA LYS A 5 -22.93 16.22 10.90
C LYS A 5 -22.41 17.20 9.83
N TYR A 6 -23.07 18.34 9.65
CA TYR A 6 -22.62 19.40 8.74
C TYR A 6 -21.30 20.06 9.18
N LYS A 7 -21.09 20.28 10.48
CA LYS A 7 -19.83 20.82 11.01
C LYS A 7 -18.65 19.88 10.74
N VAL A 8 -18.85 18.57 10.93
CA VAL A 8 -17.80 17.56 10.65
C VAL A 8 -17.48 17.50 9.15
N ILE A 9 -18.48 17.56 8.28
CA ILE A 9 -18.28 17.56 6.83
C ILE A 9 -17.56 18.85 6.39
N LEU A 10 -17.93 20.00 6.92
CA LEU A 10 -17.30 21.28 6.61
C LEU A 10 -15.84 21.32 7.10
N LEU A 11 -15.58 20.82 8.32
CA LEU A 11 -14.25 20.72 8.89
C LEU A 11 -13.35 19.77 8.07
N ASN A 12 -13.89 18.64 7.63
CA ASN A 12 -13.15 17.72 6.75
C ASN A 12 -12.87 18.33 5.37
N ARG A 13 -13.80 19.07 4.78
CA ARG A 13 -13.57 19.79 3.52
C ARG A 13 -12.52 20.89 3.66
N LEU A 14 -12.55 21.65 4.76
CA LEU A 14 -11.56 22.67 5.05
C LEU A 14 -10.17 22.04 5.29
N LEU A 15 -10.11 20.94 6.03
CA LEU A 15 -8.87 20.20 6.26
C LEU A 15 -8.31 19.62 4.96
N LEU A 16 -9.15 19.06 4.09
CA LEU A 16 -8.77 18.57 2.76
C LEU A 16 -8.26 19.73 1.89
N PHE A 17 -8.89 20.90 1.94
CA PHE A 17 -8.44 22.09 1.22
C PHE A 17 -7.08 22.57 1.75
N ILE A 18 -6.91 22.67 3.06
CA ILE A 18 -5.64 23.04 3.70
C ILE A 18 -4.53 22.03 3.34
N LEU A 19 -4.82 20.74 3.38
CA LEU A 19 -3.88 19.69 3.03
C LEU A 19 -3.61 19.59 1.51
N SER A 20 -4.44 20.18 0.67
CA SER A 20 -4.18 20.30 -0.77
C SER A 20 -3.15 21.38 -1.11
N ILE A 21 -2.89 22.31 -0.21
CA ILE A 21 -1.87 23.35 -0.38
C ILE A 21 -0.50 22.76 -0.06
N ASN A 22 0.31 22.51 -1.09
CA ASN A 22 1.62 21.85 -0.97
C ASN A 22 2.53 22.42 0.11
N SER A 23 2.52 23.74 0.32
CA SER A 23 3.34 24.42 1.33
C SER A 23 2.94 24.04 2.77
N ILE A 24 1.64 23.91 3.05
CA ILE A 24 1.12 23.53 4.37
C ILE A 24 1.37 22.05 4.63
N ARG A 25 1.25 21.19 3.61
CA ARG A 25 1.57 19.76 3.71
C ARG A 25 3.04 19.56 4.14
N ILE A 26 3.97 20.25 3.50
CA ILE A 26 5.40 20.14 3.83
C ILE A 26 5.66 20.53 5.29
N PHE A 27 4.97 21.56 5.80
CA PHE A 27 5.10 22.01 7.19
C PHE A 27 4.50 21.00 8.19
N LEU A 28 3.38 20.37 7.86
CA LEU A 28 2.69 19.41 8.74
C LEU A 28 3.30 17.99 8.69
N PHE A 29 3.99 17.62 7.63
CA PHE A 29 4.56 16.27 7.46
C PHE A 29 5.40 15.77 8.64
N PRO A 30 6.28 16.57 9.26
CA PRO A 30 7.07 16.10 10.40
C PRO A 30 6.23 15.65 11.60
N PHE A 31 4.99 16.15 11.72
CA PHE A 31 4.10 15.84 12.84
C PHE A 31 3.16 14.67 12.57
N ILE A 32 2.84 14.41 11.29
CA ILE A 32 1.86 13.38 10.91
C ILE A 32 2.51 12.13 10.28
N ILE A 33 3.75 12.24 9.80
CA ILE A 33 4.50 11.12 9.24
C ILE A 33 5.73 10.86 10.10
N LYS A 34 5.81 9.69 10.73
CA LYS A 34 7.04 9.25 11.39
C LYS A 34 8.01 8.71 10.35
N ARG A 35 9.19 9.35 10.25
CA ARG A 35 10.19 9.01 9.25
C ARG A 35 11.48 8.53 9.90
N GLY A 36 11.99 7.40 9.43
CA GLY A 36 13.31 6.89 9.80
C GLY A 36 14.44 7.70 9.15
N LYS A 37 15.64 7.63 9.76
CA LYS A 37 16.85 8.30 9.25
C LYS A 37 17.14 7.85 7.81
N GLY A 38 17.47 8.79 6.93
CA GLY A 38 17.82 8.52 5.54
C GLY A 38 16.63 8.16 4.64
N SER A 39 15.39 8.20 5.15
CA SER A 39 14.21 7.98 4.31
C SER A 39 14.03 9.15 3.33
N LEU A 40 13.58 8.83 2.11
CA LEU A 40 13.40 9.79 1.03
C LEU A 40 11.99 9.71 0.46
N ILE A 41 11.29 10.83 0.42
CA ILE A 41 10.07 11.03 -0.36
C ILE A 41 10.43 11.99 -1.49
N ARG A 42 10.37 11.51 -2.72
CA ARG A 42 10.71 12.33 -3.92
C ARG A 42 9.71 13.48 -4.07
N ARG A 43 10.17 14.57 -4.67
CA ARG A 43 9.41 15.84 -4.73
C ARG A 43 8.06 15.71 -5.46
N ARG A 44 7.97 14.83 -6.44
CA ARG A 44 6.76 14.60 -7.24
C ARG A 44 5.90 13.45 -6.70
N ALA A 45 6.29 12.82 -5.60
CA ALA A 45 5.43 11.83 -4.94
C ALA A 45 4.19 12.52 -4.36
N ARG A 46 3.04 11.89 -4.52
CA ARG A 46 1.80 12.32 -3.88
C ARG A 46 1.61 11.62 -2.55
N VAL A 47 1.42 12.40 -1.50
CA VAL A 47 1.34 11.91 -0.12
C VAL A 47 0.04 12.39 0.50
N ASP A 48 -0.99 11.54 0.51
CA ASP A 48 -2.32 11.86 1.05
C ASP A 48 -2.45 11.26 2.45
N ILE A 49 -1.76 11.88 3.42
CA ILE A 49 -1.69 11.42 4.81
C ILE A 49 -2.55 12.30 5.70
N PHE A 50 -3.34 11.63 6.54
CA PHE A 50 -4.29 12.23 7.47
C PHE A 50 -3.92 11.88 8.91
N PRO A 51 -4.18 12.77 9.89
CA PRO A 51 -3.71 12.61 11.26
C PRO A 51 -4.46 11.53 12.07
N TRP A 52 -5.61 11.05 11.60
CA TRP A 52 -6.39 10.03 12.29
C TRP A 52 -5.95 8.59 12.04
N HIS A 53 -4.99 8.38 11.16
CA HIS A 53 -4.32 7.10 10.95
C HIS A 53 -2.81 7.27 10.97
N LYS A 54 -2.11 6.24 11.38
CA LYS A 54 -0.65 6.25 11.43
C LYS A 54 -0.05 6.19 10.03
N CYS A 55 1.06 6.91 9.84
CA CYS A 55 1.94 6.74 8.70
C CYS A 55 3.37 6.66 9.20
N ILE A 56 4.01 5.52 9.00
CA ILE A 56 5.41 5.28 9.41
C ILE A 56 6.20 4.84 8.19
N ILE A 57 7.29 5.55 7.95
CA ILE A 57 8.25 5.26 6.88
C ILE A 57 9.60 4.97 7.52
N GLY A 58 10.13 3.78 7.30
CA GLY A 58 11.36 3.26 7.90
C GLY A 58 12.63 3.95 7.42
N LYS A 59 13.76 3.52 7.99
CA LYS A 59 15.09 4.03 7.65
C LYS A 59 15.43 3.67 6.20
N HIS A 60 16.05 4.62 5.48
CA HIS A 60 16.49 4.45 4.08
C HIS A 60 15.39 3.99 3.11
N ALA A 61 14.12 4.06 3.53
CA ALA A 61 13.00 3.80 2.63
C ALA A 61 12.84 4.95 1.62
N THR A 62 12.45 4.61 0.40
CA THR A 62 12.28 5.58 -0.69
C THR A 62 10.89 5.49 -1.29
N VAL A 63 10.20 6.61 -1.38
CA VAL A 63 8.97 6.79 -2.17
C VAL A 63 9.35 7.60 -3.41
N GLU A 64 9.28 6.97 -4.57
CA GLU A 64 9.73 7.54 -5.83
C GLU A 64 8.75 8.57 -6.40
N ASP A 65 9.19 9.30 -7.43
CA ASP A 65 8.37 10.30 -8.13
C ASP A 65 7.08 9.69 -8.67
N PHE A 66 6.00 10.45 -8.64
CA PHE A 66 4.66 10.07 -9.08
C PHE A 66 4.01 8.91 -8.31
N ALA A 67 4.69 8.32 -7.33
CA ALA A 67 4.04 7.37 -6.44
C ALA A 67 3.00 8.08 -5.57
N LEU A 68 1.89 7.40 -5.29
CA LEU A 68 0.86 7.83 -4.34
C LEU A 68 0.90 6.93 -3.12
N ILE A 69 1.06 7.51 -1.94
CA ILE A 69 0.84 6.83 -0.66
C ILE A 69 -0.28 7.52 0.09
N ALA A 70 -1.24 6.76 0.61
CA ALA A 70 -2.40 7.31 1.30
C ALA A 70 -2.82 6.45 2.50
N ASN A 71 -3.16 7.11 3.62
CA ASN A 71 -3.66 6.47 4.83
C ASN A 71 -5.12 6.83 5.17
N GLY A 72 -5.87 7.38 4.24
CA GLY A 72 -7.22 7.88 4.49
C GLY A 72 -8.20 6.84 5.03
N VAL A 73 -7.99 5.57 4.73
CA VAL A 73 -8.86 4.45 5.14
C VAL A 73 -8.26 3.62 6.29
N GLY A 74 -6.94 3.66 6.48
CA GLY A 74 -6.26 2.90 7.54
C GLY A 74 -4.75 3.17 7.58
N ASP A 75 -4.10 2.63 8.57
CA ASP A 75 -2.68 2.83 8.84
C ASP A 75 -1.80 2.40 7.67
N LEU A 76 -0.68 3.10 7.49
CA LEU A 76 0.32 2.79 6.47
C LEU A 76 1.69 2.61 7.12
N PHE A 77 2.27 1.42 6.95
CA PHE A 77 3.60 1.09 7.43
C PHE A 77 4.50 0.69 6.27
N ILE A 78 5.57 1.44 6.07
CA ILE A 78 6.62 1.18 5.09
C ILE A 78 7.91 0.94 5.88
N GLY A 79 8.44 -0.27 5.82
CA GLY A 79 9.61 -0.72 6.60
C GLY A 79 10.92 -0.10 6.15
N ASP A 80 12.01 -0.50 6.84
CA ASP A 80 13.37 -0.05 6.51
C ASP A 80 13.81 -0.58 5.13
N ASN A 81 14.56 0.22 4.37
CA ASN A 81 15.07 -0.13 3.04
C ASN A 81 14.01 -0.52 2.01
N VAL A 82 12.74 -0.16 2.23
CA VAL A 82 11.68 -0.38 1.26
C VAL A 82 11.76 0.65 0.14
N ARG A 83 11.55 0.20 -1.09
CA ARG A 83 11.38 1.09 -2.24
C ARG A 83 9.96 0.99 -2.79
N VAL A 84 9.26 2.10 -2.83
CA VAL A 84 8.00 2.27 -3.56
C VAL A 84 8.31 2.88 -4.91
N GLY A 85 8.19 2.07 -5.97
CA GLY A 85 8.60 2.44 -7.33
C GLY A 85 7.79 3.58 -7.94
N ILE A 86 8.29 4.16 -9.02
CA ILE A 86 7.67 5.28 -9.75
C ILE A 86 6.23 4.93 -10.12
N GLY A 87 5.31 5.86 -9.89
CA GLY A 87 3.91 5.73 -10.29
C GLY A 87 3.11 4.68 -9.49
N SER A 88 3.73 4.04 -8.48
CA SER A 88 3.02 3.05 -7.67
C SER A 88 1.99 3.70 -6.75
N VAL A 89 0.92 2.96 -6.43
CA VAL A 89 -0.18 3.41 -5.58
C VAL A 89 -0.31 2.49 -4.38
N VAL A 90 -0.21 3.03 -3.16
CA VAL A 90 -0.33 2.29 -1.91
C VAL A 90 -1.41 2.92 -1.04
N LEU A 91 -2.52 2.21 -0.85
CA LEU A 91 -3.70 2.69 -0.14
C LEU A 91 -3.90 1.88 1.16
N GLY A 92 -3.62 2.49 2.31
CA GLY A 92 -3.78 1.85 3.62
C GLY A 92 -5.23 1.40 3.92
N PRO A 93 -5.40 0.37 4.79
CA PRO A 93 -4.36 -0.20 5.67
C PRO A 93 -3.40 -1.16 4.96
N VAL A 94 -2.12 -0.80 4.88
CA VAL A 94 -1.07 -1.60 4.22
C VAL A 94 0.20 -1.61 5.07
N THR A 95 0.80 -2.79 5.18
CA THR A 95 2.14 -2.97 5.77
C THR A 95 3.08 -3.54 4.72
N ILE A 96 4.18 -2.84 4.44
CA ILE A 96 5.28 -3.34 3.62
C ILE A 96 6.48 -3.47 4.54
N LYS A 97 6.92 -4.69 4.81
CA LYS A 97 8.03 -4.95 5.72
C LYS A 97 9.39 -4.70 5.07
N SER A 98 10.42 -4.66 5.91
CA SER A 98 11.77 -4.22 5.53
C SER A 98 12.39 -5.02 4.39
N GLY A 99 13.25 -4.37 3.60
CA GLY A 99 13.95 -4.99 2.48
C GLY A 99 13.11 -5.24 1.22
N SER A 100 11.79 -5.01 1.30
CA SER A 100 10.90 -5.27 0.16
C SER A 100 10.92 -4.13 -0.86
N GLY A 101 10.67 -4.49 -2.12
CA GLY A 101 10.66 -3.54 -3.22
C GLY A 101 9.42 -3.63 -4.10
N LEU A 102 8.82 -2.50 -4.39
CA LEU A 102 7.78 -2.38 -5.39
C LEU A 102 8.40 -1.86 -6.70
N GLY A 103 8.16 -2.56 -7.79
CA GLY A 103 8.45 -2.09 -9.13
C GLY A 103 7.65 -0.83 -9.48
N GLN A 104 7.73 -0.42 -10.75
CA GLN A 104 6.98 0.73 -11.25
C GLN A 104 5.49 0.39 -11.39
N HIS A 105 4.61 1.37 -11.12
CA HIS A 105 3.17 1.25 -11.33
C HIS A 105 2.51 0.07 -10.60
N VAL A 106 3.05 -0.34 -9.45
CA VAL A 106 2.43 -1.35 -8.60
C VAL A 106 1.23 -0.74 -7.88
N PHE A 107 0.12 -1.46 -7.83
CA PHE A 107 -1.06 -1.07 -7.06
C PHE A 107 -1.26 -2.00 -5.87
N ILE A 108 -1.36 -1.43 -4.67
CA ILE A 108 -1.69 -2.15 -3.43
C ILE A 108 -2.82 -1.42 -2.72
N SER A 109 -3.89 -2.15 -2.40
CA SER A 109 -4.99 -1.64 -1.58
C SER A 109 -5.18 -2.46 -0.31
N GLY A 110 -5.51 -1.80 0.79
CA GLY A 110 -5.93 -2.43 2.04
C GLY A 110 -7.44 -2.35 2.26
N PHE A 111 -8.23 -1.99 1.26
CA PHE A 111 -9.69 -1.91 1.37
C PHE A 111 -10.37 -2.13 0.01
N ASN A 112 -11.65 -2.47 0.07
CA ASN A 112 -12.55 -2.51 -1.08
C ASN A 112 -13.77 -1.61 -0.80
N HIS A 113 -14.45 -1.18 -1.85
CA HIS A 113 -15.81 -0.66 -1.72
C HIS A 113 -16.78 -1.78 -1.37
N GLU A 114 -17.74 -1.50 -0.51
CA GLU A 114 -18.83 -2.42 -0.24
C GLU A 114 -19.79 -2.47 -1.43
N TYR A 115 -20.28 -3.66 -1.74
CA TYR A 115 -21.17 -3.92 -2.89
C TYR A 115 -22.21 -5.00 -2.59
N THR A 116 -22.39 -5.35 -1.32
CA THR A 116 -23.26 -6.47 -0.91
C THR A 116 -24.73 -6.19 -1.12
N ASP A 117 -25.14 -4.93 -1.05
CA ASP A 117 -26.49 -4.51 -1.40
C ASP A 117 -26.58 -4.20 -2.91
N GLY A 118 -27.09 -5.15 -3.69
CA GLY A 118 -27.29 -5.02 -5.12
C GLY A 118 -28.33 -3.95 -5.53
N THR A 119 -29.09 -3.40 -4.59
CA THR A 119 -30.08 -2.35 -4.84
C THR A 119 -29.54 -0.94 -4.73
N GLN A 120 -28.33 -0.79 -4.16
CA GLN A 120 -27.67 0.50 -3.96
C GLN A 120 -26.39 0.61 -4.78
N ASN A 121 -26.07 1.83 -5.23
CA ASN A 121 -24.78 2.11 -5.82
C ASN A 121 -23.67 1.92 -4.77
N SER A 122 -22.63 1.16 -5.09
CA SER A 122 -21.49 0.86 -4.20
C SER A 122 -20.82 2.10 -3.61
N LYS A 123 -20.87 3.23 -4.32
CA LYS A 123 -20.39 4.54 -3.85
C LYS A 123 -21.00 4.97 -2.50
N TYR A 124 -22.20 4.51 -2.19
CA TYR A 124 -22.96 4.89 -0.98
C TYR A 124 -22.98 3.81 0.10
N GLN A 125 -22.44 2.61 -0.17
CA GLN A 125 -22.46 1.49 0.78
C GLN A 125 -21.32 1.54 1.80
N GLY A 126 -20.21 2.19 1.50
CA GLY A 126 -19.08 2.31 2.42
C GLY A 126 -17.83 1.57 1.95
N LEU A 127 -16.92 1.27 2.91
CA LEU A 127 -15.64 0.64 2.64
C LEU A 127 -15.43 -0.57 3.56
N ILE A 128 -14.98 -1.68 2.97
CA ILE A 128 -14.58 -2.88 3.68
C ILE A 128 -13.06 -2.84 3.83
N ARG A 129 -12.58 -2.65 5.07
CA ARG A 129 -11.14 -2.67 5.39
C ARG A 129 -10.65 -4.12 5.43
N LYS A 130 -9.62 -4.41 4.66
CA LYS A 130 -8.91 -5.69 4.61
C LYS A 130 -7.43 -5.40 4.55
N PRO A 131 -6.72 -5.35 5.68
CA PRO A 131 -5.30 -5.03 5.71
C PRO A 131 -4.48 -5.94 4.79
N THR A 132 -3.62 -5.34 3.99
CA THR A 132 -2.72 -6.04 3.07
C THR A 132 -1.31 -6.00 3.62
N VAL A 133 -0.60 -7.12 3.57
CA VAL A 133 0.75 -7.28 4.10
C VAL A 133 1.69 -7.79 3.02
N ILE A 134 2.83 -7.14 2.88
CA ILE A 134 3.98 -7.61 2.11
C ILE A 134 5.09 -7.86 3.12
N ASP A 135 5.50 -9.11 3.26
CA ASP A 135 6.54 -9.51 4.19
C ASP A 135 7.95 -9.15 3.70
N GLU A 136 8.95 -9.39 4.56
CA GLU A 136 10.34 -8.96 4.38
C GLU A 136 10.96 -9.50 3.10
N ASP A 137 11.87 -8.73 2.52
CA ASP A 137 12.71 -9.10 1.36
C ASP A 137 11.92 -9.55 0.13
N THR A 138 10.66 -9.12 0.00
CA THR A 138 9.76 -9.50 -1.11
C THR A 138 9.79 -8.47 -2.22
N HIS A 139 9.85 -8.93 -3.46
CA HIS A 139 9.85 -8.08 -4.66
C HIS A 139 8.55 -8.23 -5.44
N ILE A 140 7.92 -7.10 -5.71
CA ILE A 140 6.69 -7.00 -6.51
C ILE A 140 7.05 -6.40 -7.87
N GLY A 141 6.88 -7.18 -8.92
CA GLY A 141 7.17 -6.76 -10.30
C GLY A 141 6.32 -5.58 -10.78
N ALA A 142 6.82 -4.87 -11.77
CA ALA A 142 6.14 -3.70 -12.33
C ALA A 142 4.72 -4.02 -12.82
N ASN A 143 3.80 -3.06 -12.68
CA ASN A 143 2.39 -3.19 -13.06
C ASN A 143 1.63 -4.33 -12.34
N ALA A 144 2.17 -4.89 -11.25
CA ALA A 144 1.44 -5.87 -10.47
C ALA A 144 0.36 -5.19 -9.60
N VAL A 145 -0.71 -5.94 -9.34
CA VAL A 145 -1.82 -5.52 -8.50
C VAL A 145 -1.92 -6.48 -7.31
N ILE A 146 -1.90 -5.95 -6.09
CA ILE A 146 -2.15 -6.71 -4.87
C ILE A 146 -3.50 -6.25 -4.31
N THR A 147 -4.47 -7.15 -4.27
CA THR A 147 -5.82 -6.83 -3.81
C THR A 147 -5.91 -6.76 -2.29
N ALA A 148 -6.92 -6.09 -1.79
CA ALA A 148 -7.15 -5.90 -0.37
C ALA A 148 -7.29 -7.23 0.39
N GLY A 149 -6.60 -7.34 1.52
CA GLY A 149 -6.62 -8.51 2.41
C GLY A 149 -5.60 -9.60 2.06
N VAL A 150 -4.79 -9.39 1.02
CA VAL A 150 -3.76 -10.36 0.63
C VAL A 150 -2.54 -10.24 1.54
N HIS A 151 -2.00 -11.38 1.94
CA HIS A 151 -0.70 -11.51 2.58
C HIS A 151 0.30 -12.15 1.60
N VAL A 152 1.32 -11.42 1.22
CA VAL A 152 2.46 -11.94 0.45
C VAL A 152 3.59 -12.23 1.42
N GLY A 153 3.99 -13.49 1.52
CA GLY A 153 5.03 -13.98 2.42
C GLY A 153 6.42 -13.41 2.11
N LYS A 154 7.38 -13.73 2.99
CA LYS A 154 8.75 -13.24 2.88
C LYS A 154 9.51 -13.86 1.72
N ARG A 155 10.47 -13.08 1.17
CA ARG A 155 11.36 -13.51 0.07
C ARG A 155 10.62 -14.05 -1.14
N CYS A 156 9.43 -13.51 -1.39
CA CYS A 156 8.65 -13.81 -2.58
C CYS A 156 9.09 -12.96 -3.78
N GLN A 157 8.82 -13.49 -4.98
CA GLN A 157 8.95 -12.77 -6.23
C GLN A 157 7.58 -12.77 -6.94
N ILE A 158 6.96 -11.61 -7.07
CA ILE A 158 5.73 -11.47 -7.85
C ILE A 158 6.10 -10.95 -9.23
N GLY A 159 5.72 -11.70 -10.25
CA GLY A 159 6.02 -11.32 -11.63
C GLY A 159 5.32 -10.04 -12.07
N ALA A 160 5.94 -9.33 -13.02
CA ALA A 160 5.34 -8.12 -13.57
C ALA A 160 3.96 -8.39 -14.19
N GLY A 161 3.02 -7.44 -14.06
CA GLY A 161 1.66 -7.56 -14.57
C GLY A 161 0.77 -8.56 -13.84
N SER A 162 1.22 -9.15 -12.74
CA SER A 162 0.44 -10.14 -11.99
C SER A 162 -0.67 -9.49 -11.17
N VAL A 163 -1.79 -10.19 -11.01
CA VAL A 163 -2.90 -9.79 -10.12
C VAL A 163 -3.03 -10.78 -8.98
N VAL A 164 -2.53 -10.40 -7.81
CA VAL A 164 -2.53 -11.27 -6.61
C VAL A 164 -3.83 -11.07 -5.86
N THR A 165 -4.64 -12.14 -5.84
CA THR A 165 -5.98 -12.15 -5.23
C THR A 165 -6.10 -13.12 -4.05
N LYS A 166 -5.03 -13.86 -3.75
CA LYS A 166 -4.92 -14.82 -2.64
C LYS A 166 -3.54 -14.71 -2.01
N ASP A 167 -3.42 -15.16 -0.78
CA ASP A 167 -2.15 -15.19 -0.07
C ASP A 167 -1.10 -15.98 -0.83
N ILE A 168 0.14 -15.51 -0.76
CA ILE A 168 1.31 -16.16 -1.35
C ILE A 168 2.20 -16.63 -0.20
N PRO A 169 2.50 -17.92 -0.10
CA PRO A 169 3.36 -18.44 0.95
C PRO A 169 4.80 -17.93 0.81
N ASP A 170 5.54 -17.98 1.91
CA ASP A 170 6.96 -17.62 1.95
C ASP A 170 7.76 -18.31 0.84
N TYR A 171 8.85 -17.67 0.41
CA TYR A 171 9.81 -18.22 -0.53
C TYR A 171 9.18 -18.74 -1.82
N SER A 172 8.23 -17.98 -2.38
CA SER A 172 7.48 -18.35 -3.57
C SER A 172 7.71 -17.40 -4.73
N ILE A 173 7.62 -17.93 -5.94
CA ILE A 173 7.52 -17.15 -7.18
C ILE A 173 6.11 -17.30 -7.71
N ALA A 174 5.37 -16.19 -7.81
CA ALA A 174 4.00 -16.18 -8.31
C ALA A 174 3.83 -15.24 -9.49
N VAL A 175 3.08 -15.67 -10.50
CA VAL A 175 2.85 -14.89 -11.73
C VAL A 175 1.43 -15.09 -12.25
N GLY A 176 0.97 -14.17 -13.07
CA GLY A 176 -0.27 -14.28 -13.84
C GLY A 176 -1.45 -13.47 -13.30
N ASN A 177 -2.57 -13.55 -13.99
CA ASN A 177 -3.84 -12.93 -13.62
C ASN A 177 -4.98 -13.97 -13.73
N PRO A 178 -5.51 -14.47 -12.61
CA PRO A 178 -5.01 -14.30 -11.25
C PRO A 178 -3.65 -14.97 -11.01
N ALA A 179 -2.82 -14.40 -10.15
CA ALA A 179 -1.48 -14.93 -9.86
C ALA A 179 -1.54 -16.33 -9.25
N ARG A 180 -0.60 -17.18 -9.66
CA ARG A 180 -0.41 -18.53 -9.12
C ARG A 180 1.07 -18.73 -8.78
N VAL A 181 1.32 -19.44 -7.69
CA VAL A 181 2.67 -19.87 -7.32
C VAL A 181 3.13 -20.88 -8.38
N ILE A 182 4.26 -20.58 -9.03
CA ILE A 182 4.86 -21.41 -10.06
C ILE A 182 6.15 -22.08 -9.60
N LYS A 183 6.80 -21.52 -8.55
CA LYS A 183 7.98 -22.09 -7.93
C LYS A 183 7.95 -21.81 -6.43
N GLN A 184 8.59 -22.71 -5.67
CA GLN A 184 8.87 -22.55 -4.26
C GLN A 184 10.32 -22.94 -3.99
N TYR A 185 10.96 -22.26 -3.04
CA TYR A 185 12.36 -22.56 -2.69
C TYR A 185 12.43 -23.79 -1.83
N ASP A 186 13.21 -24.79 -2.26
CA ASP A 186 13.54 -25.98 -1.50
C ASP A 186 14.84 -25.74 -0.73
N PHE A 187 14.78 -25.82 0.59
CA PHE A 187 15.93 -25.58 1.45
C PHE A 187 16.93 -26.75 1.54
N GLU A 188 16.47 -27.97 1.23
CA GLU A 188 17.33 -29.16 1.20
C GLU A 188 18.14 -29.19 -0.08
N GLN A 189 17.48 -28.96 -1.22
CA GLN A 189 18.12 -28.92 -2.55
C GLN A 189 18.78 -27.57 -2.84
N LYS A 190 18.47 -26.53 -2.05
CA LYS A 190 18.92 -25.13 -2.22
C LYS A 190 18.60 -24.54 -3.61
N GLU A 191 17.44 -24.87 -4.15
CA GLU A 191 17.01 -24.41 -5.46
C GLU A 191 15.50 -24.09 -5.52
N TRP A 192 15.10 -23.38 -6.57
CA TRP A 192 13.72 -23.07 -6.86
C TRP A 192 13.05 -24.20 -7.65
N ILE A 193 12.20 -24.97 -7.02
CA ILE A 193 11.47 -26.07 -7.65
C ILE A 193 10.10 -25.61 -8.16
N LYS A 194 9.66 -26.22 -9.27
CA LYS A 194 8.32 -25.96 -9.82
C LYS A 194 7.25 -26.55 -8.91
N VAL A 195 6.20 -25.77 -8.64
CA VAL A 195 4.98 -26.26 -8.01
C VAL A 195 4.09 -26.84 -9.12
N LYS A 196 3.60 -28.06 -8.88
CA LYS A 196 2.69 -28.75 -9.82
C LYS A 196 1.29 -28.17 -9.83
#